data_61864f6370911b72ff8fab0e5e03560f
#
_entry.id   61864f6370911b72ff8fab0e5e03560f
#
_cell.length_a   1.000
_cell.length_b   1.000
_cell.length_c   1.000
_cell.angle_alpha   90.00
_cell.angle_beta   90.00
_cell.angle_gamma   90.00
#
_symmetry.space_group_name_H-M   'P 1'
#
loop_
_entity.id
_entity.type
_entity.pdbx_description
1 polymer ?
#
loop_
_entity_poly.entity_id
_entity_poly.type
_entity_poly.pdbx_seq_one_letter_code
_entity_poly.pdbx_strand_id
1 'polypeptide(L)'
;VESVAQAVKEHHVQVVVVDAALTPVQQRNLERAWGCKVIDRTGLILEIFGERARTREGSLQVELAHLEYQRTRLVRSWTHLERQRGGFGFLGGPGESQIEIDRRLIGERIVKLKKELEQVRRTRGLHRRAREKVPHPVVALVGYTNAGKSTLFNALTGASVYAQDQLFATLDPTMRAIRLPSGRTVILSDTVGFISELPTQLVEAFRATLEEVAAADVILHVRDVAHPDSAAQRADVLEVLNEMAEGPDAALDPEWTGRVLEVLNKADLLGGLDQAAGRGAGEAVAVSALTGEGLDRLRHALDERLSAGMVVTDVSVEPGDGATVAWLYENGEILAREDGEDAIHLRVRLTQADLGRFETRQGP
;
A
#
# COMPACT_ATOMS: atom_id res chain seq x y z
N VAL A 1 34.58 0.99 12.43
CA VAL A 1 34.99 1.58 11.13
C VAL A 1 36.17 0.77 10.55
N GLU A 2 37.23 0.56 11.32
CA GLU A 2 38.45 -0.14 10.87
C GLU A 2 38.19 -1.59 10.44
N SER A 3 37.41 -2.36 11.21
CA SER A 3 37.06 -3.75 10.88
C SER A 3 36.31 -3.87 9.54
N VAL A 4 35.41 -2.91 9.26
CA VAL A 4 34.71 -2.85 7.97
C VAL A 4 35.68 -2.47 6.84
N ALA A 5 36.60 -1.50 7.06
CA ALA A 5 37.59 -1.12 6.08
C ALA A 5 38.49 -2.29 5.68
N GLN A 6 38.84 -3.14 6.66
CA GLN A 6 39.62 -4.34 6.41
C GLN A 6 38.82 -5.35 5.58
N ALA A 7 37.57 -5.65 5.96
CA ALA A 7 36.71 -6.56 5.21
C ALA A 7 36.44 -6.07 3.77
N VAL A 8 36.25 -4.75 3.57
CA VAL A 8 36.09 -4.16 2.24
C VAL A 8 37.31 -4.43 1.35
N LYS A 9 38.52 -4.31 1.89
CA LYS A 9 39.79 -4.59 1.15
C LYS A 9 39.95 -6.07 0.89
N GLU A 10 39.73 -6.92 1.90
CA GLU A 10 39.91 -8.38 1.78
C GLU A 10 38.95 -9.01 0.76
N HIS A 11 37.70 -8.54 0.74
CA HIS A 11 36.65 -9.09 -0.14
C HIS A 11 36.41 -8.26 -1.41
N HIS A 12 37.23 -7.25 -1.70
CA HIS A 12 37.06 -6.35 -2.85
C HIS A 12 35.67 -5.77 -2.99
N VAL A 13 35.06 -5.35 -1.87
CA VAL A 13 33.71 -4.85 -1.82
C VAL A 13 33.59 -3.51 -2.54
N GLN A 14 32.66 -3.40 -3.48
CA GLN A 14 32.39 -2.16 -4.24
C GLN A 14 31.40 -1.25 -3.56
N VAL A 15 30.45 -1.82 -2.82
CA VAL A 15 29.35 -1.08 -2.17
C VAL A 15 29.13 -1.63 -0.77
N VAL A 16 29.02 -0.74 0.21
CA VAL A 16 28.60 -1.06 1.58
C VAL A 16 27.25 -0.43 1.85
N VAL A 17 26.31 -1.23 2.34
CA VAL A 17 24.98 -0.76 2.77
C VAL A 17 24.99 -0.60 4.29
N VAL A 18 24.52 0.56 4.75
CA VAL A 18 24.36 0.85 6.18
C VAL A 18 22.86 0.90 6.49
N ASP A 19 22.41 -0.03 7.35
CA ASP A 19 21.00 -0.12 7.76
C ASP A 19 20.65 0.96 8.80
N ALA A 20 20.87 2.20 8.43
CA ALA A 20 20.50 3.40 9.19
C ALA A 20 20.50 4.61 8.24
N ALA A 21 19.78 5.67 8.62
CA ALA A 21 19.85 6.94 7.91
C ALA A 21 21.20 7.62 8.17
N LEU A 22 21.93 7.95 7.12
CA LEU A 22 23.21 8.66 7.21
C LEU A 22 23.05 10.12 6.82
N THR A 23 23.71 11.00 7.56
CA THR A 23 23.91 12.37 7.08
C THR A 23 24.92 12.36 5.91
N PRO A 24 24.85 13.33 4.98
CA PRO A 24 25.81 13.42 3.87
C PRO A 24 27.27 13.49 4.31
N VAL A 25 27.54 14.08 5.48
CA VAL A 25 28.89 14.14 6.07
C VAL A 25 29.33 12.77 6.56
N GLN A 26 28.45 12.03 7.24
CA GLN A 26 28.75 10.65 7.68
C GLN A 26 29.04 9.74 6.47
N GLN A 27 28.16 9.77 5.47
CA GLN A 27 28.34 8.95 4.27
C GLN A 27 29.69 9.21 3.60
N ARG A 28 30.02 10.47 3.34
CA ARG A 28 31.30 10.86 2.74
C ARG A 28 32.51 10.41 3.58
N ASN A 29 32.42 10.54 4.92
CA ASN A 29 33.50 10.12 5.80
C ASN A 29 33.70 8.60 5.79
N LEU A 30 32.59 7.84 5.72
CA LEU A 30 32.63 6.38 5.59
C LEU A 30 33.19 5.96 4.22
N GLU A 31 32.78 6.60 3.12
CA GLU A 31 33.30 6.34 1.78
C GLU A 31 34.83 6.57 1.71
N ARG A 32 35.33 7.64 2.34
CA ARG A 32 36.74 7.92 2.46
C ARG A 32 37.48 6.89 3.31
N ALA A 33 36.89 6.47 4.42
CA ALA A 33 37.50 5.52 5.33
C ALA A 33 37.56 4.10 4.75
N TRP A 34 36.54 3.72 3.97
CA TRP A 34 36.39 2.37 3.43
C TRP A 34 36.89 2.24 1.99
N GLY A 35 36.99 3.35 1.24
CA GLY A 35 37.46 3.35 -0.17
C GLY A 35 36.47 2.72 -1.14
N CYS A 36 35.18 2.67 -0.79
CA CYS A 36 34.10 2.13 -1.59
C CYS A 36 32.85 3.01 -1.52
N LYS A 37 31.87 2.77 -2.39
CA LYS A 37 30.57 3.46 -2.33
C LYS A 37 29.83 3.05 -1.06
N VAL A 38 29.20 4.02 -0.37
CA VAL A 38 28.36 3.76 0.79
C VAL A 38 26.92 4.19 0.47
N ILE A 39 25.99 3.32 0.70
CA ILE A 39 24.55 3.57 0.54
C ILE A 39 23.89 3.40 1.91
N ASP A 40 23.08 4.36 2.32
CA ASP A 40 22.29 4.25 3.53
C ASP A 40 20.97 3.52 3.26
N ARG A 41 20.22 3.20 4.33
CA ARG A 41 18.91 2.55 4.27
C ARG A 41 17.97 3.24 3.28
N THR A 42 17.83 4.56 3.35
CA THR A 42 16.95 5.35 2.45
C THR A 42 17.36 5.24 1.00
N GLY A 43 18.66 5.36 0.71
CA GLY A 43 19.19 5.21 -0.64
C GLY A 43 18.95 3.82 -1.22
N LEU A 44 19.14 2.76 -0.41
CA LEU A 44 18.85 1.39 -0.85
C LEU A 44 17.39 1.16 -1.18
N ILE A 45 16.47 1.66 -0.33
CA ILE A 45 15.02 1.53 -0.57
C ILE A 45 14.63 2.24 -1.87
N LEU A 46 15.17 3.43 -2.12
CA LEU A 46 14.92 4.19 -3.36
C LEU A 46 15.41 3.45 -4.61
N GLU A 47 16.58 2.81 -4.55
CA GLU A 47 17.08 1.99 -5.66
C GLU A 47 16.17 0.79 -5.94
N ILE A 48 15.73 0.06 -4.88
CA ILE A 48 14.79 -1.05 -5.00
C ILE A 48 13.47 -0.57 -5.63
N PHE A 49 12.96 0.58 -5.22
CA PHE A 49 11.74 1.16 -5.78
C PHE A 49 11.89 1.55 -7.24
N GLY A 50 13.07 2.10 -7.62
CA GLY A 50 13.39 2.41 -9.00
C GLY A 50 13.28 1.20 -9.93
N GLU A 51 13.72 0.04 -9.46
CA GLU A 51 13.62 -1.23 -10.19
C GLU A 51 12.20 -1.81 -10.22
N ARG A 52 11.36 -1.51 -9.20
CA ARG A 52 10.02 -2.07 -9.03
C ARG A 52 8.92 -1.23 -9.66
N ALA A 53 9.10 0.06 -9.82
CA ALA A 53 8.13 0.97 -10.42
C ALA A 53 7.85 0.60 -11.89
N ARG A 54 6.64 0.09 -12.15
CA ARG A 54 6.21 -0.34 -13.49
C ARG A 54 5.20 0.63 -14.10
N THR A 55 4.42 1.32 -13.24
CA THR A 55 3.46 2.31 -13.72
C THR A 55 4.14 3.66 -13.93
N ARG A 56 3.54 4.49 -14.79
CA ARG A 56 4.00 5.88 -14.97
C ARG A 56 3.92 6.66 -13.66
N GLU A 57 2.88 6.44 -12.85
CA GLU A 57 2.72 7.11 -11.56
C GLU A 57 3.83 6.69 -10.59
N GLY A 58 4.04 5.38 -10.39
CA GLY A 58 5.08 4.86 -9.53
C GLY A 58 6.47 5.35 -9.94
N SER A 59 6.80 5.34 -11.25
CA SER A 59 8.08 5.83 -11.74
C SER A 59 8.29 7.33 -11.46
N LEU A 60 7.25 8.16 -11.64
CA LEU A 60 7.32 9.59 -11.33
C LEU A 60 7.47 9.84 -9.82
N GLN A 61 6.79 9.07 -8.98
CA GLN A 61 6.89 9.17 -7.52
C GLN A 61 8.29 8.81 -7.03
N VAL A 62 8.85 7.71 -7.53
CA VAL A 62 10.20 7.27 -7.16
C VAL A 62 11.25 8.26 -7.66
N GLU A 63 11.12 8.77 -8.90
CA GLU A 63 12.02 9.81 -9.42
C GLU A 63 11.97 11.07 -8.55
N LEU A 64 10.77 11.50 -8.13
CA LEU A 64 10.59 12.64 -7.24
C LEU A 64 11.30 12.42 -5.90
N ALA A 65 11.05 11.28 -5.24
CA ALA A 65 11.68 10.94 -3.97
C ALA A 65 13.21 10.86 -4.08
N HIS A 66 13.72 10.29 -5.18
CA HIS A 66 15.16 10.20 -5.45
C HIS A 66 15.79 11.59 -5.61
N LEU A 67 15.16 12.49 -6.36
CA LEU A 67 15.65 13.86 -6.54
C LEU A 67 15.58 14.68 -5.24
N GLU A 68 14.53 14.52 -4.44
CA GLU A 68 14.43 15.17 -3.13
C GLU A 68 15.51 14.66 -2.18
N TYR A 69 15.79 13.36 -2.16
CA TYR A 69 16.89 12.76 -1.41
C TYR A 69 18.24 13.29 -1.89
N GLN A 70 18.52 13.31 -3.20
CA GLN A 70 19.75 13.87 -3.76
C GLN A 70 19.91 15.36 -3.42
N ARG A 71 18.85 16.16 -3.52
CA ARG A 71 18.86 17.58 -3.18
C ARG A 71 19.29 17.83 -1.73
N THR A 72 18.82 17.03 -0.78
CA THR A 72 19.23 17.15 0.63
C THR A 72 20.73 16.87 0.83
N ARG A 73 21.29 16.00 0.01
CA ARG A 73 22.71 15.61 0.07
C ARG A 73 23.62 16.65 -0.57
N LEU A 74 23.23 17.28 -1.65
CA LEU A 74 23.98 18.37 -2.28
C LEU A 74 24.14 19.59 -1.34
N VAL A 75 23.10 19.96 -0.60
CA VAL A 75 23.15 21.13 0.29
C VAL A 75 24.16 21.02 1.42
N ARG A 76 24.35 19.82 1.98
CA ARG A 76 25.22 19.61 3.14
C ARG A 76 26.68 19.32 2.83
N SER A 77 27.02 18.91 1.62
CA SER A 77 28.42 18.62 1.25
C SER A 77 29.28 19.88 1.07
N TRP A 78 28.68 21.08 0.93
CA TRP A 78 29.34 22.29 0.49
C TRP A 78 29.59 23.35 1.55
N THR A 79 28.88 23.34 2.67
CA THR A 79 29.15 24.28 3.76
C THR A 79 30.57 24.15 4.33
N HIS A 80 31.25 23.04 4.07
CA HIS A 80 32.65 22.86 4.51
C HIS A 80 33.69 23.36 3.50
N LEU A 81 33.39 23.43 2.21
CA LEU A 81 34.34 23.90 1.19
C LEU A 81 34.39 25.43 1.10
N GLU A 82 33.31 26.12 1.38
CA GLU A 82 33.30 27.58 1.48
C GLU A 82 34.14 28.10 2.65
N ARG A 83 34.21 27.36 3.79
CA ARG A 83 35.08 27.73 4.92
C ARG A 83 36.56 27.54 4.66
N GLN A 84 36.98 26.70 3.70
CA GLN A 84 38.37 26.52 3.34
C GLN A 84 38.87 27.50 2.27
N ARG A 85 37.99 28.27 1.60
CA ARG A 85 38.36 29.31 0.64
C ARG A 85 38.37 30.73 1.22
N GLY A 86 38.46 30.87 2.51
CA GLY A 86 38.76 32.12 3.17
C GLY A 86 40.21 32.49 3.03
N GLY A 87 40.61 32.99 1.88
CA GLY A 87 41.97 33.50 1.65
C GLY A 87 42.23 33.74 0.17
N PHE A 88 42.24 35.00 -0.20
CA PHE A 88 42.79 35.58 -1.44
C PHE A 88 41.98 35.45 -2.76
N GLY A 89 41.43 36.59 -3.19
CA GLY A 89 41.61 37.07 -4.56
C GLY A 89 40.42 36.95 -5.46
N PHE A 90 39.61 37.96 -5.48
CA PHE A 90 39.19 38.71 -6.65
C PHE A 90 39.69 38.12 -7.97
N LEU A 91 38.93 37.22 -8.58
CA LEU A 91 38.88 36.89 -10.01
C LEU A 91 37.88 35.75 -10.21
N GLY A 92 36.56 36.02 -10.00
CA GLY A 92 35.47 35.18 -10.43
C GLY A 92 34.33 36.13 -10.77
N GLY A 93 34.04 36.29 -12.02
CA GLY A 93 32.85 36.97 -12.45
C GLY A 93 31.60 36.31 -11.89
N PRO A 94 30.40 36.88 -12.00
CA PRO A 94 29.14 36.33 -11.50
C PRO A 94 28.72 35.11 -12.32
N GLY A 95 29.45 33.99 -12.14
CA GLY A 95 29.13 32.68 -12.67
C GLY A 95 28.58 31.80 -11.56
N GLU A 96 27.38 31.26 -11.75
CA GLU A 96 26.82 30.20 -10.92
C GLU A 96 27.86 29.06 -10.72
N SER A 97 28.09 28.63 -9.50
CA SER A 97 28.91 27.45 -9.28
C SER A 97 28.24 26.20 -9.86
N GLN A 98 29.00 25.20 -10.29
CA GLN A 98 28.44 23.97 -10.86
C GLN A 98 27.32 23.39 -9.99
N ILE A 99 27.39 23.57 -8.69
CA ILE A 99 26.42 23.07 -7.72
C ILE A 99 25.16 23.90 -7.65
N GLU A 100 25.27 25.21 -7.80
CA GLU A 100 24.09 26.04 -7.90
C GLU A 100 23.31 25.69 -9.17
N ILE A 101 24.02 25.39 -10.27
CA ILE A 101 23.44 24.88 -11.51
C ILE A 101 22.76 23.55 -11.27
N ASP A 102 23.44 22.57 -10.65
CA ASP A 102 22.90 21.25 -10.39
C ASP A 102 21.67 21.34 -9.45
N ARG A 103 21.74 22.16 -8.41
CA ARG A 103 20.66 22.42 -7.48
C ARG A 103 19.43 23.04 -8.17
N ARG A 104 19.66 23.99 -9.06
CA ARG A 104 18.59 24.60 -9.84
C ARG A 104 17.95 23.60 -10.79
N LEU A 105 18.74 22.81 -11.52
CA LEU A 105 18.22 21.78 -12.44
C LEU A 105 17.40 20.72 -11.71
N ILE A 106 17.86 20.24 -10.55
CA ILE A 106 17.10 19.33 -9.70
C ILE A 106 15.80 19.99 -9.22
N GLY A 107 15.86 21.26 -8.80
CA GLY A 107 14.68 22.01 -8.37
C GLY A 107 13.64 22.17 -9.49
N GLU A 108 14.07 22.51 -10.70
CA GLU A 108 13.22 22.62 -11.89
C GLU A 108 12.59 21.26 -12.24
N ARG A 109 13.35 20.18 -12.17
CA ARG A 109 12.85 18.83 -12.42
C ARG A 109 11.82 18.40 -11.38
N ILE A 110 12.05 18.68 -10.09
CA ILE A 110 11.08 18.43 -9.01
C ILE A 110 9.74 19.14 -9.27
N VAL A 111 9.79 20.43 -9.64
CA VAL A 111 8.57 21.20 -9.95
C VAL A 111 7.81 20.59 -11.13
N LYS A 112 8.54 20.16 -12.17
CA LYS A 112 7.93 19.51 -13.34
C LYS A 112 7.29 18.18 -12.97
N LEU A 113 7.98 17.33 -12.19
CA LEU A 113 7.45 16.05 -11.73
C LEU A 113 6.20 16.21 -10.87
N LYS A 114 6.18 17.20 -9.95
CA LYS A 114 4.99 17.48 -9.14
C LYS A 114 3.77 17.85 -9.99
N LYS A 115 3.96 18.61 -11.06
CA LYS A 115 2.87 18.93 -12.02
C LYS A 115 2.40 17.69 -12.80
N GLU A 116 3.33 16.85 -13.26
CA GLU A 116 3.00 15.62 -13.98
C GLU A 116 2.22 14.66 -13.07
N LEU A 117 2.65 14.49 -11.81
CA LEU A 117 1.97 13.67 -10.80
C LEU A 117 0.55 14.19 -10.50
N GLU A 118 0.39 15.51 -10.37
CA GLU A 118 -0.95 16.10 -10.16
C GLU A 118 -1.90 15.78 -11.33
N GLN A 119 -1.41 15.80 -12.56
CA GLN A 119 -2.21 15.45 -13.73
C GLN A 119 -2.60 13.97 -13.72
N VAL A 120 -1.67 13.07 -13.37
CA VAL A 120 -1.95 11.63 -13.25
C VAL A 120 -2.98 11.38 -12.15
N ARG A 121 -2.85 12.04 -10.98
CA ARG A 121 -3.81 11.96 -9.87
C ARG A 121 -5.22 12.40 -10.28
N ARG A 122 -5.36 13.49 -11.02
CA ARG A 122 -6.67 13.95 -11.54
C ARG A 122 -7.31 12.89 -12.44
N THR A 123 -6.56 12.31 -13.35
CA THR A 123 -7.04 11.24 -14.23
C THR A 123 -7.46 10.00 -13.43
N ARG A 124 -6.66 9.60 -12.44
CA ARG A 124 -6.97 8.48 -11.54
C ARG A 124 -8.24 8.75 -10.72
N GLY A 125 -8.42 9.98 -10.20
CA GLY A 125 -9.64 10.39 -9.49
C GLY A 125 -10.90 10.26 -10.35
N LEU A 126 -10.83 10.56 -11.65
CA LEU A 126 -11.94 10.35 -12.58
C LEU A 126 -12.26 8.85 -12.76
N HIS A 127 -11.24 8.00 -12.92
CA HIS A 127 -11.41 6.56 -12.99
C HIS A 127 -11.94 5.95 -11.69
N ARG A 128 -11.54 6.49 -10.53
CA ARG A 128 -12.06 6.08 -9.22
C ARG A 128 -13.55 6.38 -9.09
N ARG A 129 -13.98 7.61 -9.39
CA ARG A 129 -15.42 7.98 -9.39
C ARG A 129 -16.25 7.13 -10.35
N ALA A 130 -15.67 6.68 -11.46
CA ALA A 130 -16.34 5.74 -12.35
C ALA A 130 -16.48 4.33 -11.73
N ARG A 131 -15.50 3.90 -10.91
CA ARG A 131 -15.55 2.64 -10.15
C ARG A 131 -16.52 2.69 -8.96
N GLU A 132 -16.67 3.85 -8.30
CA GLU A 132 -17.65 4.07 -7.23
C GLU A 132 -19.12 3.80 -7.68
N LYS A 133 -19.35 3.82 -9.00
CA LYS A 133 -20.62 3.43 -9.61
C LYS A 133 -20.81 1.91 -9.74
N VAL A 134 -19.75 1.13 -9.52
CA VAL A 134 -19.79 -0.34 -9.55
C VAL A 134 -19.89 -0.84 -8.10
N PRO A 135 -20.95 -1.52 -7.69
CA PRO A 135 -21.24 -1.86 -6.29
C PRO A 135 -20.42 -3.03 -5.77
N HIS A 136 -19.10 -3.04 -6.04
CA HIS A 136 -18.22 -4.11 -5.55
C HIS A 136 -17.35 -3.60 -4.40
N PRO A 137 -17.47 -4.21 -3.19
CA PRO A 137 -16.62 -3.88 -2.07
C PRO A 137 -15.12 -4.06 -2.41
N VAL A 138 -14.29 -3.20 -1.84
CA VAL A 138 -12.84 -3.21 -2.00
C VAL A 138 -12.19 -3.77 -0.73
N VAL A 139 -11.30 -4.74 -0.92
CA VAL A 139 -10.51 -5.37 0.15
C VAL A 139 -9.04 -5.07 -0.10
N ALA A 140 -8.38 -4.31 0.77
CA ALA A 140 -6.97 -3.98 0.64
C ALA A 140 -6.10 -4.87 1.51
N LEU A 141 -5.03 -5.43 0.94
CA LEU A 141 -4.00 -6.16 1.67
C LEU A 141 -2.97 -5.17 2.21
N VAL A 142 -2.79 -5.12 3.52
CA VAL A 142 -1.75 -4.34 4.18
C VAL A 142 -0.87 -5.25 5.04
N GLY A 143 0.32 -4.84 5.36
CA GLY A 143 1.23 -5.60 6.22
C GLY A 143 2.69 -5.31 5.91
N TYR A 144 3.56 -5.81 6.76
CA TYR A 144 5.00 -5.60 6.64
C TYR A 144 5.56 -6.16 5.33
N THR A 145 6.75 -5.70 4.90
CA THR A 145 7.43 -6.28 3.73
C THR A 145 7.66 -7.77 3.97
N ASN A 146 7.53 -8.57 2.92
CA ASN A 146 7.71 -10.02 2.98
C ASN A 146 6.72 -10.78 3.89
N ALA A 147 5.63 -10.16 4.36
CA ALA A 147 4.58 -10.89 5.10
C ALA A 147 3.77 -11.86 4.22
N GLY A 148 3.99 -11.86 2.91
CA GLY A 148 3.35 -12.75 1.96
C GLY A 148 2.05 -12.21 1.34
N LYS A 149 1.86 -10.86 1.31
CA LYS A 149 0.67 -10.22 0.71
C LYS A 149 0.46 -10.61 -0.75
N SER A 150 1.46 -10.47 -1.60
CA SER A 150 1.38 -10.78 -3.03
C SER A 150 1.20 -12.30 -3.28
N THR A 151 1.75 -13.14 -2.40
CA THR A 151 1.51 -14.59 -2.43
C THR A 151 0.05 -14.89 -2.09
N LEU A 152 -0.48 -14.26 -1.05
CA LEU A 152 -1.88 -14.40 -0.64
C LEU A 152 -2.83 -13.87 -1.74
N PHE A 153 -2.49 -12.72 -2.35
CA PHE A 153 -3.23 -12.17 -3.47
C PHE A 153 -3.31 -13.18 -4.63
N ASN A 154 -2.19 -13.77 -5.03
CA ASN A 154 -2.14 -14.78 -6.08
C ASN A 154 -2.97 -16.01 -5.74
N ALA A 155 -2.86 -16.51 -4.50
CA ALA A 155 -3.60 -17.68 -4.03
C ALA A 155 -5.13 -17.46 -4.01
N LEU A 156 -5.58 -16.24 -3.68
CA LEU A 156 -7.00 -15.89 -3.67
C LEU A 156 -7.57 -15.60 -5.06
N THR A 157 -6.78 -15.02 -5.96
CA THR A 157 -7.23 -14.53 -7.27
C THR A 157 -6.97 -15.51 -8.41
N GLY A 158 -6.11 -16.51 -8.21
CA GLY A 158 -5.59 -17.36 -9.29
C GLY A 158 -4.66 -16.62 -10.26
N ALA A 159 -4.22 -15.40 -9.91
CA ALA A 159 -3.30 -14.61 -10.71
C ALA A 159 -1.85 -15.07 -10.52
N SER A 160 -0.98 -14.68 -11.43
CA SER A 160 0.47 -14.86 -11.33
C SER A 160 1.17 -13.52 -11.26
N VAL A 161 0.79 -12.68 -10.28
CA VAL A 161 1.54 -11.47 -9.96
C VAL A 161 2.92 -11.88 -9.43
N TYR A 162 3.93 -11.11 -9.77
CA TYR A 162 5.29 -11.37 -9.31
C TYR A 162 5.37 -11.39 -7.78
N ALA A 163 5.47 -12.58 -7.22
CA ALA A 163 5.62 -12.81 -5.79
C ALA A 163 6.92 -13.60 -5.59
N GLN A 164 7.93 -12.94 -5.06
CA GLN A 164 9.19 -13.56 -4.67
C GLN A 164 9.51 -13.19 -3.22
N ASP A 165 10.38 -13.98 -2.60
CA ASP A 165 10.93 -13.69 -1.27
C ASP A 165 11.91 -12.51 -1.36
N GLN A 166 11.38 -11.32 -1.67
CA GLN A 166 12.10 -10.09 -1.88
C GLN A 166 11.38 -8.92 -1.23
N LEU A 167 12.16 -7.97 -0.72
CA LEU A 167 11.64 -6.73 -0.18
C LEU A 167 10.93 -5.93 -1.28
N PHE A 168 9.74 -5.42 -0.97
CA PHE A 168 8.93 -4.59 -1.87
C PHE A 168 8.66 -5.26 -3.22
N ALA A 169 8.21 -6.52 -3.22
CA ALA A 169 7.85 -7.23 -4.45
C ALA A 169 6.77 -6.48 -5.25
N THR A 170 5.85 -5.81 -4.58
CA THR A 170 4.81 -4.95 -5.16
C THR A 170 5.06 -3.51 -4.72
N LEU A 171 5.14 -2.59 -5.70
CA LEU A 171 5.16 -1.13 -5.47
C LEU A 171 3.85 -0.51 -5.97
N ASP A 172 3.44 -0.83 -7.19
CA ASP A 172 2.20 -0.34 -7.77
C ASP A 172 1.02 -1.23 -7.34
N PRO A 173 -0.09 -0.66 -6.81
CA PRO A 173 -1.25 -1.44 -6.42
C PRO A 173 -1.82 -2.26 -7.58
N THR A 174 -2.09 -3.52 -7.32
CA THR A 174 -2.69 -4.44 -8.31
C THR A 174 -4.07 -4.89 -7.83
N MET A 175 -5.09 -4.73 -8.68
CA MET A 175 -6.47 -5.06 -8.34
C MET A 175 -6.99 -6.24 -9.16
N ARG A 176 -7.75 -7.13 -8.53
CA ARG A 176 -8.47 -8.24 -9.19
C ARG A 176 -9.79 -8.50 -8.49
N ALA A 177 -10.77 -8.88 -9.29
CA ALA A 177 -12.05 -9.35 -8.78
C ALA A 177 -11.91 -10.81 -8.31
N ILE A 178 -12.46 -11.10 -7.13
CA ILE A 178 -12.64 -12.46 -6.63
C ILE A 178 -14.10 -12.69 -6.26
N ARG A 179 -14.52 -13.95 -6.24
CA ARG A 179 -15.86 -14.35 -5.84
C ARG A 179 -15.80 -14.99 -4.47
N LEU A 180 -16.60 -14.48 -3.52
CA LEU A 180 -16.76 -15.02 -2.17
C LEU A 180 -17.76 -16.19 -2.15
N PRO A 181 -17.83 -16.97 -1.05
CA PRO A 181 -18.75 -18.11 -0.94
C PRO A 181 -20.23 -17.77 -1.15
N SER A 182 -20.66 -16.57 -0.75
CA SER A 182 -22.04 -16.08 -1.02
C SER A 182 -22.33 -15.81 -2.49
N GLY A 183 -21.32 -15.85 -3.37
CA GLY A 183 -21.42 -15.42 -4.76
C GLY A 183 -21.08 -13.95 -4.99
N ARG A 184 -20.90 -13.17 -3.92
CA ARG A 184 -20.52 -11.76 -3.98
C ARG A 184 -19.17 -11.59 -4.67
N THR A 185 -19.08 -10.64 -5.59
CA THR A 185 -17.81 -10.20 -6.19
C THR A 185 -17.22 -9.07 -5.35
N VAL A 186 -15.94 -9.20 -4.99
CA VAL A 186 -15.17 -8.15 -4.31
C VAL A 186 -13.91 -7.86 -5.10
N ILE A 187 -13.40 -6.63 -4.96
CA ILE A 187 -12.13 -6.21 -5.57
C ILE A 187 -11.04 -6.35 -4.52
N LEU A 188 -10.12 -7.29 -4.73
CA LEU A 188 -8.94 -7.45 -3.91
C LEU A 188 -7.82 -6.56 -4.45
N SER A 189 -7.16 -5.79 -3.58
CA SER A 189 -6.03 -4.91 -3.91
C SER A 189 -4.78 -5.37 -3.17
N ASP A 190 -3.73 -5.75 -3.91
CA ASP A 190 -2.38 -5.94 -3.36
C ASP A 190 -1.67 -4.61 -3.26
N THR A 191 -1.06 -4.34 -2.12
CA THR A 191 -0.42 -3.06 -1.84
C THR A 191 1.06 -3.23 -1.49
N VAL A 192 1.81 -2.13 -1.50
CA VAL A 192 3.21 -2.12 -1.08
C VAL A 192 3.35 -2.56 0.38
N GLY A 193 4.47 -3.21 0.70
CA GLY A 193 4.78 -3.60 2.08
C GLY A 193 5.26 -2.44 2.92
N PHE A 194 4.80 -2.37 4.17
CA PHE A 194 5.33 -1.44 5.15
C PHE A 194 6.70 -1.88 5.67
N ILE A 195 7.47 -0.95 6.15
CA ILE A 195 8.77 -1.15 6.78
C ILE A 195 8.90 -0.20 7.97
N SER A 196 9.59 -0.63 9.02
CA SER A 196 9.91 0.24 10.16
C SER A 196 10.73 1.46 9.73
N GLU A 197 10.53 2.58 10.40
CA GLU A 197 11.26 3.84 10.14
C GLU A 197 11.20 4.26 8.67
N LEU A 198 9.98 4.30 8.09
CA LEU A 198 9.78 4.70 6.70
C LEU A 198 10.25 6.16 6.52
N PRO A 199 11.27 6.42 5.67
CA PRO A 199 11.73 7.77 5.42
C PRO A 199 10.59 8.65 4.88
N THR A 200 10.47 9.88 5.42
CA THR A 200 9.41 10.83 5.02
C THR A 200 9.40 11.13 3.51
N GLN A 201 10.58 11.06 2.85
CA GLN A 201 10.71 11.22 1.40
C GLN A 201 9.99 10.11 0.63
N LEU A 202 9.82 8.92 1.25
CA LEU A 202 9.13 7.79 0.64
C LEU A 202 7.61 7.81 0.88
N VAL A 203 7.11 8.54 1.87
CA VAL A 203 5.67 8.66 2.14
C VAL A 203 4.92 9.13 0.89
N GLU A 204 5.47 10.10 0.14
CA GLU A 204 4.90 10.54 -1.14
C GLU A 204 4.85 9.42 -2.19
N ALA A 205 5.86 8.54 -2.23
CA ALA A 205 5.88 7.37 -3.13
C ALA A 205 4.82 6.31 -2.75
N PHE A 206 4.48 6.22 -1.47
CA PHE A 206 3.44 5.33 -0.96
C PHE A 206 2.02 5.87 -1.06
N ARG A 207 1.86 7.16 -1.34
CA ARG A 207 0.56 7.84 -1.29
C ARG A 207 -0.52 7.16 -2.13
N ALA A 208 -0.17 6.67 -3.32
CA ALA A 208 -1.11 5.95 -4.17
C ALA A 208 -1.66 4.67 -3.50
N THR A 209 -0.80 3.95 -2.80
CA THR A 209 -1.14 2.76 -2.02
C THR A 209 -2.00 3.11 -0.81
N LEU A 210 -1.64 4.18 -0.09
CA LEU A 210 -2.36 4.64 1.09
C LEU A 210 -3.78 5.09 0.73
N GLU A 211 -3.99 5.72 -0.44
CA GLU A 211 -5.31 6.08 -0.94
C GLU A 211 -6.20 4.87 -1.22
N GLU A 212 -5.64 3.75 -1.70
CA GLU A 212 -6.40 2.51 -1.91
C GLU A 212 -6.79 1.85 -0.58
N VAL A 213 -5.92 1.89 0.43
CA VAL A 213 -6.22 1.40 1.79
C VAL A 213 -7.32 2.25 2.44
N ALA A 214 -7.24 3.58 2.29
CA ALA A 214 -8.24 4.49 2.82
C ALA A 214 -9.65 4.25 2.24
N ALA A 215 -9.71 3.87 0.96
CA ALA A 215 -10.95 3.60 0.25
C ALA A 215 -11.49 2.17 0.44
N ALA A 216 -10.75 1.29 1.12
CA ALA A 216 -11.16 -0.10 1.28
C ALA A 216 -12.28 -0.27 2.30
N ASP A 217 -13.24 -1.14 1.99
CA ASP A 217 -14.32 -1.54 2.91
C ASP A 217 -13.78 -2.49 4.00
N VAL A 218 -12.80 -3.33 3.64
CA VAL A 218 -12.09 -4.21 4.57
C VAL A 218 -10.58 -4.11 4.34
N ILE A 219 -9.83 -4.02 5.43
CA ILE A 219 -8.38 -4.00 5.45
C ILE A 219 -7.89 -5.36 5.97
N LEU A 220 -7.26 -6.15 5.10
CA LEU A 220 -6.62 -7.41 5.49
C LEU A 220 -5.19 -7.12 5.97
N HIS A 221 -4.98 -7.13 7.28
CA HIS A 221 -3.67 -6.98 7.87
C HIS A 221 -2.93 -8.33 7.88
N VAL A 222 -2.08 -8.54 6.88
CA VAL A 222 -1.30 -9.77 6.69
C VAL A 222 -0.02 -9.74 7.50
N ARG A 223 0.15 -10.73 8.40
CA ARG A 223 1.31 -10.88 9.26
C ARG A 223 2.07 -12.15 8.95
N ASP A 224 3.39 -12.10 8.97
CA ASP A 224 4.25 -13.28 9.06
C ASP A 224 4.32 -13.72 10.51
N VAL A 225 3.55 -14.76 10.88
CA VAL A 225 3.52 -15.25 12.28
C VAL A 225 4.71 -16.13 12.63
N ALA A 226 5.49 -16.56 11.66
CA ALA A 226 6.71 -17.32 11.89
C ALA A 226 7.90 -16.39 12.22
N HIS A 227 7.82 -15.10 11.85
CA HIS A 227 8.89 -14.14 12.10
C HIS A 227 9.04 -13.85 13.61
N PRO A 228 10.27 -13.82 14.17
CA PRO A 228 10.49 -13.54 15.59
C PRO A 228 9.95 -12.17 16.01
N ASP A 229 10.08 -11.15 15.14
CA ASP A 229 9.62 -9.78 15.39
C ASP A 229 8.18 -9.51 14.90
N SER A 230 7.38 -10.55 14.70
CA SER A 230 6.01 -10.42 14.16
C SER A 230 5.14 -9.42 14.93
N ALA A 231 5.33 -9.35 16.27
CA ALA A 231 4.58 -8.41 17.11
C ALA A 231 5.03 -6.95 16.91
N ALA A 232 6.33 -6.70 16.76
CA ALA A 232 6.87 -5.37 16.46
C ALA A 232 6.44 -4.92 15.07
N GLN A 233 6.55 -5.78 14.06
CA GLN A 233 6.09 -5.50 12.69
C GLN A 233 4.59 -5.17 12.63
N ARG A 234 3.78 -5.84 13.47
CA ARG A 234 2.36 -5.51 13.63
C ARG A 234 2.17 -4.08 14.16
N ALA A 235 2.93 -3.72 15.19
CA ALA A 235 2.84 -2.40 15.80
C ALA A 235 3.22 -1.31 14.79
N ASP A 236 4.30 -1.47 14.04
CA ASP A 236 4.75 -0.53 13.00
C ASP A 236 3.67 -0.29 11.94
N VAL A 237 2.99 -1.36 11.47
CA VAL A 237 1.91 -1.22 10.47
C VAL A 237 0.71 -0.46 11.04
N LEU A 238 0.31 -0.76 12.29
CA LEU A 238 -0.82 -0.08 12.93
C LEU A 238 -0.51 1.38 13.23
N GLU A 239 0.75 1.71 13.57
CA GLU A 239 1.20 3.09 13.77
C GLU A 239 1.07 3.92 12.49
N VAL A 240 1.51 3.40 11.34
CA VAL A 240 1.34 4.09 10.05
C VAL A 240 -0.15 4.28 9.70
N LEU A 241 -1.01 3.29 9.96
CA LEU A 241 -2.45 3.44 9.74
C LEU A 241 -3.08 4.49 10.68
N ASN A 242 -2.62 4.58 11.94
CA ASN A 242 -3.03 5.63 12.88
C ASN A 242 -2.60 7.02 12.40
N GLU A 243 -1.35 7.18 11.95
CA GLU A 243 -0.86 8.44 11.40
C GLU A 243 -1.72 8.91 10.20
N MET A 244 -2.20 7.97 9.38
CA MET A 244 -3.12 8.28 8.28
C MET A 244 -4.51 8.73 8.73
N ALA A 245 -4.96 8.30 9.92
CA ALA A 245 -6.26 8.65 10.48
C ALA A 245 -6.23 9.98 11.26
N GLU A 246 -5.08 10.35 11.84
CA GLU A 246 -4.96 11.48 12.78
C GLU A 246 -4.34 12.74 12.15
N GLY A 247 -3.76 12.68 10.96
CA GLY A 247 -3.06 13.81 10.32
C GLY A 247 -3.99 14.94 9.84
N PRO A 248 -3.46 16.15 9.59
CA PRO A 248 -4.23 17.26 9.03
C PRO A 248 -4.79 16.97 7.64
N ASP A 249 -4.20 16.01 6.94
CA ASP A 249 -4.66 15.45 5.65
C ASP A 249 -5.20 14.02 5.87
N ALA A 250 -5.93 13.79 6.99
CA ALA A 250 -6.45 12.47 7.34
C ALA A 250 -7.14 11.81 6.13
N ALA A 251 -6.53 10.74 5.62
CA ALA A 251 -7.04 10.00 4.47
C ALA A 251 -7.88 8.80 4.92
N LEU A 252 -7.66 8.32 6.14
CA LEU A 252 -8.32 7.14 6.71
C LEU A 252 -9.37 7.59 7.74
N ASP A 253 -10.50 6.90 7.74
CA ASP A 253 -11.59 7.11 8.71
C ASP A 253 -11.07 6.83 10.15
N PRO A 254 -11.40 7.66 11.15
CA PRO A 254 -11.05 7.40 12.55
C PRO A 254 -11.52 6.03 13.08
N GLU A 255 -12.60 5.48 12.55
CA GLU A 255 -13.12 4.15 12.91
C GLU A 255 -12.51 2.99 12.08
N TRP A 256 -11.39 3.23 11.39
CA TRP A 256 -10.75 2.25 10.51
C TRP A 256 -10.44 0.91 11.17
N THR A 257 -10.20 0.89 12.49
CA THR A 257 -9.91 -0.33 13.25
C THR A 257 -11.03 -1.36 13.13
N GLY A 258 -12.28 -0.89 13.05
CA GLY A 258 -13.45 -1.72 12.78
C GLY A 258 -13.43 -2.42 11.42
N ARG A 259 -12.66 -1.94 10.46
CA ARG A 259 -12.52 -2.52 9.11
C ARG A 259 -11.35 -3.50 8.98
N VAL A 260 -10.52 -3.65 10.02
CA VAL A 260 -9.34 -4.54 9.99
C VAL A 260 -9.74 -5.98 10.27
N LEU A 261 -9.30 -6.89 9.42
CA LEU A 261 -9.28 -8.33 9.65
C LEU A 261 -7.81 -8.80 9.63
N GLU A 262 -7.35 -9.35 10.76
CA GLU A 262 -5.98 -9.82 10.89
C GLU A 262 -5.81 -11.20 10.23
N VAL A 263 -4.79 -11.34 9.37
CA VAL A 263 -4.47 -12.59 8.67
C VAL A 263 -3.09 -13.07 9.11
N LEU A 264 -3.06 -14.21 9.79
CA LEU A 264 -1.86 -14.84 10.32
C LEU A 264 -1.28 -15.78 9.27
N ASN A 265 -0.43 -15.23 8.39
CA ASN A 265 0.15 -15.96 7.26
C ASN A 265 1.43 -16.72 7.63
N LYS A 266 1.83 -17.66 6.78
CA LYS A 266 2.96 -18.58 6.91
C LYS A 266 2.78 -19.57 8.06
N ALA A 267 1.55 -19.99 8.29
CA ALA A 267 1.21 -21.00 9.31
C ALA A 267 1.91 -22.35 9.08
N ASP A 268 2.24 -22.66 7.84
CA ASP A 268 3.03 -23.84 7.44
C ASP A 268 4.42 -23.91 8.14
N LEU A 269 5.03 -22.76 8.43
CA LEU A 269 6.32 -22.68 9.13
C LEU A 269 6.22 -22.93 10.65
N LEU A 270 5.00 -22.93 11.20
CA LEU A 270 4.75 -23.16 12.64
C LEU A 270 4.16 -24.54 12.96
N GLY A 271 4.01 -25.39 11.95
CA GLY A 271 3.40 -26.71 12.13
C GLY A 271 1.88 -26.73 12.02
N GLY A 272 1.26 -25.66 11.45
CA GLY A 272 -0.15 -25.65 11.07
C GLY A 272 -0.97 -24.50 11.61
N LEU A 273 -2.25 -24.47 11.21
CA LEU A 273 -3.17 -23.36 11.49
C LEU A 273 -3.46 -23.15 12.99
N ASP A 274 -3.57 -24.22 13.77
CA ASP A 274 -3.93 -24.11 15.19
C ASP A 274 -2.82 -23.43 16.01
N GLN A 275 -1.56 -23.73 15.71
CA GLN A 275 -0.41 -23.08 16.35
C GLN A 275 -0.27 -21.62 15.93
N ALA A 276 -0.57 -21.32 14.67
CA ALA A 276 -0.59 -19.96 14.16
C ALA A 276 -1.73 -19.15 14.79
N ALA A 277 -2.94 -19.71 14.90
CA ALA A 277 -4.10 -19.05 15.51
C ALA A 277 -3.85 -18.60 16.94
N GLY A 278 -3.10 -19.39 17.72
CA GLY A 278 -2.71 -19.04 19.10
C GLY A 278 -1.82 -17.79 19.22
N ARG A 279 -1.29 -17.26 18.11
CA ARG A 279 -0.48 -16.03 18.05
C ARG A 279 -1.27 -14.79 17.63
N GLY A 280 -2.55 -14.95 17.29
CA GLY A 280 -3.46 -13.87 16.93
C GLY A 280 -4.16 -13.26 18.13
N ALA A 281 -4.77 -12.10 17.90
CA ALA A 281 -5.67 -11.45 18.86
C ALA A 281 -7.07 -11.36 18.24
N GLY A 282 -8.11 -11.71 18.99
CA GLY A 282 -9.49 -11.59 18.54
C GLY A 282 -9.84 -12.52 17.37
N GLU A 283 -10.48 -11.97 16.35
CA GLU A 283 -11.00 -12.69 15.16
C GLU A 283 -9.96 -12.93 14.06
N ALA A 284 -8.70 -13.17 14.42
CA ALA A 284 -7.64 -13.40 13.46
C ALA A 284 -7.79 -14.74 12.71
N VAL A 285 -7.50 -14.76 11.41
CA VAL A 285 -7.59 -15.95 10.56
C VAL A 285 -6.20 -16.45 10.20
N ALA A 286 -5.87 -17.68 10.62
CA ALA A 286 -4.61 -18.34 10.26
C ALA A 286 -4.68 -18.93 8.85
N VAL A 287 -3.63 -18.70 8.05
CA VAL A 287 -3.52 -19.21 6.68
C VAL A 287 -2.08 -19.56 6.31
N SER A 288 -1.92 -20.40 5.31
CA SER A 288 -0.69 -20.50 4.52
C SER A 288 -0.99 -20.13 3.08
N ALA A 289 -0.54 -18.96 2.66
CA ALA A 289 -0.68 -18.52 1.27
C ALA A 289 0.11 -19.42 0.29
N LEU A 290 1.11 -20.13 0.78
CA LEU A 290 1.96 -21.03 -0.02
C LEU A 290 1.25 -22.37 -0.29
N THR A 291 0.66 -22.99 0.75
CA THR A 291 0.00 -24.30 0.64
C THR A 291 -1.49 -24.19 0.28
N GLY A 292 -2.09 -23.03 0.46
CA GLY A 292 -3.53 -22.79 0.29
C GLY A 292 -4.36 -23.12 1.54
N GLU A 293 -3.73 -23.63 2.62
CA GLU A 293 -4.43 -23.99 3.83
C GLU A 293 -5.02 -22.75 4.53
N GLY A 294 -6.28 -22.84 4.99
CA GLY A 294 -6.99 -21.76 5.67
C GLY A 294 -7.62 -20.71 4.73
N LEU A 295 -7.37 -20.73 3.42
CA LEU A 295 -7.91 -19.74 2.48
C LEU A 295 -9.44 -19.75 2.39
N ASP A 296 -10.07 -20.90 2.52
CA ASP A 296 -11.53 -20.99 2.51
C ASP A 296 -12.11 -20.35 3.79
N ARG A 297 -11.47 -20.54 4.96
CA ARG A 297 -11.84 -19.83 6.19
C ARG A 297 -11.72 -18.33 6.03
N LEU A 298 -10.66 -17.85 5.38
CA LEU A 298 -10.46 -16.43 5.10
C LEU A 298 -11.57 -15.87 4.17
N ARG A 299 -11.95 -16.62 3.13
CA ARG A 299 -13.05 -16.22 2.23
C ARG A 299 -14.38 -16.13 2.98
N HIS A 300 -14.69 -17.06 3.90
CA HIS A 300 -15.89 -17.00 4.72
C HIS A 300 -15.86 -15.82 5.69
N ALA A 301 -14.74 -15.59 6.39
CA ALA A 301 -14.60 -14.46 7.31
C ALA A 301 -14.75 -13.10 6.59
N LEU A 302 -14.24 -12.98 5.38
CA LEU A 302 -14.46 -11.81 4.53
C LEU A 302 -15.93 -11.63 4.17
N ASP A 303 -16.59 -12.71 3.79
CA ASP A 303 -18.01 -12.69 3.41
C ASP A 303 -18.91 -12.30 4.60
N GLU A 304 -18.66 -12.85 5.77
CA GLU A 304 -19.34 -12.50 7.02
C GLU A 304 -19.12 -11.04 7.36
N ARG A 305 -17.88 -10.55 7.28
CA ARG A 305 -17.54 -9.16 7.62
C ARG A 305 -18.18 -8.15 6.69
N LEU A 306 -18.19 -8.43 5.40
CA LEU A 306 -18.83 -7.59 4.38
C LEU A 306 -20.37 -7.67 4.43
N SER A 307 -20.90 -8.71 5.05
CA SER A 307 -22.34 -8.89 5.26
C SER A 307 -22.82 -8.34 6.60
N ALA A 308 -21.88 -8.01 7.50
CA ALA A 308 -22.22 -7.41 8.80
C ALA A 308 -22.96 -6.09 8.60
N GLY A 309 -24.14 -5.96 9.23
CA GLY A 309 -25.00 -4.79 9.07
C GLY A 309 -25.86 -4.76 7.80
N MET A 310 -25.81 -5.79 6.97
CA MET A 310 -26.75 -5.94 5.86
C MET A 310 -27.95 -6.77 6.25
N VAL A 311 -29.11 -6.42 5.68
CA VAL A 311 -30.37 -7.10 5.89
C VAL A 311 -30.76 -7.84 4.62
N VAL A 312 -31.17 -9.11 4.77
CA VAL A 312 -31.78 -9.87 3.68
C VAL A 312 -33.27 -9.68 3.75
N THR A 313 -33.87 -9.21 2.66
CA THR A 313 -35.30 -9.00 2.55
C THR A 313 -35.84 -9.63 1.27
N ASP A 314 -37.08 -10.14 1.34
CA ASP A 314 -37.80 -10.62 0.17
C ASP A 314 -38.67 -9.46 -0.35
N VAL A 315 -38.52 -9.13 -1.61
CA VAL A 315 -39.20 -8.01 -2.28
C VAL A 315 -40.00 -8.55 -3.44
N SER A 316 -41.25 -8.13 -3.55
CA SER A 316 -42.10 -8.41 -4.70
C SER A 316 -42.27 -7.13 -5.51
N VAL A 317 -41.94 -7.16 -6.79
CA VAL A 317 -42.01 -6.01 -7.71
C VAL A 317 -42.93 -6.35 -8.85
N GLU A 318 -43.80 -5.41 -9.24
CA GLU A 318 -44.68 -5.58 -10.41
C GLU A 318 -43.85 -5.79 -11.69
N PRO A 319 -44.27 -6.67 -12.63
CA PRO A 319 -43.48 -6.96 -13.85
C PRO A 319 -43.22 -5.72 -14.72
N GLY A 320 -44.06 -4.67 -14.59
CA GLY A 320 -43.88 -3.40 -15.32
C GLY A 320 -42.92 -2.40 -14.66
N ASP A 321 -42.56 -2.59 -13.38
CA ASP A 321 -41.67 -1.68 -12.65
C ASP A 321 -40.19 -2.03 -12.78
N GLY A 322 -39.70 -1.90 -14.01
CA GLY A 322 -38.28 -2.09 -14.30
C GLY A 322 -37.35 -1.12 -13.58
N ALA A 323 -37.87 0.05 -13.15
CA ALA A 323 -37.09 1.06 -12.43
C ALA A 323 -36.75 0.60 -11.00
N THR A 324 -37.67 -0.03 -10.31
CA THR A 324 -37.44 -0.62 -8.98
C THR A 324 -36.50 -1.83 -9.07
N VAL A 325 -36.70 -2.70 -10.07
CA VAL A 325 -35.78 -3.82 -10.31
C VAL A 325 -34.35 -3.31 -10.59
N ALA A 326 -34.18 -2.33 -11.48
CA ALA A 326 -32.89 -1.75 -11.77
C ALA A 326 -32.23 -1.12 -10.54
N TRP A 327 -33.00 -0.40 -9.70
CA TRP A 327 -32.51 0.18 -8.46
C TRP A 327 -32.01 -0.87 -7.47
N LEU A 328 -32.74 -1.99 -7.33
CA LEU A 328 -32.34 -3.11 -6.48
C LEU A 328 -31.03 -3.78 -6.98
N TYR A 329 -30.83 -3.86 -8.29
CA TYR A 329 -29.57 -4.34 -8.88
C TYR A 329 -28.42 -3.36 -8.69
N GLU A 330 -28.69 -2.05 -8.63
CA GLU A 330 -27.67 -1.02 -8.42
C GLU A 330 -27.26 -0.86 -6.95
N ASN A 331 -28.19 -1.04 -6.01
CA ASN A 331 -27.97 -0.71 -4.59
C ASN A 331 -28.00 -1.94 -3.66
N GLY A 332 -28.29 -3.13 -4.18
CA GLY A 332 -28.37 -4.37 -3.43
C GLY A 332 -27.72 -5.55 -4.12
N GLU A 333 -27.51 -6.61 -3.37
CA GLU A 333 -27.06 -7.91 -3.89
C GLU A 333 -28.28 -8.84 -4.08
N ILE A 334 -28.56 -9.22 -5.31
CA ILE A 334 -29.66 -10.14 -5.61
C ILE A 334 -29.22 -11.57 -5.32
N LEU A 335 -29.80 -12.17 -4.28
CA LEU A 335 -29.51 -13.53 -3.85
C LEU A 335 -30.33 -14.57 -4.61
N ALA A 336 -31.58 -14.24 -4.96
CA ALA A 336 -32.46 -15.07 -5.76
C ALA A 336 -33.44 -14.18 -6.55
N ARG A 337 -33.88 -14.67 -7.71
CA ARG A 337 -34.92 -14.04 -8.53
C ARG A 337 -35.82 -15.11 -9.10
N GLU A 338 -37.13 -14.90 -8.92
CA GLU A 338 -38.20 -15.72 -9.51
C GLU A 338 -39.18 -14.80 -10.24
N ASP A 339 -39.28 -15.00 -11.55
CA ASP A 339 -40.20 -14.23 -12.40
C ASP A 339 -41.56 -14.96 -12.45
N GLY A 340 -42.57 -14.42 -11.75
CA GLY A 340 -43.92 -14.88 -11.80
C GLY A 340 -44.77 -14.05 -12.80
N GLU A 341 -46.00 -14.53 -13.09
CA GLU A 341 -46.91 -13.83 -14.01
C GLU A 341 -47.43 -12.48 -13.35
N ASP A 342 -47.62 -12.47 -12.05
CA ASP A 342 -48.17 -11.32 -11.33
C ASP A 342 -47.10 -10.45 -10.65
N ALA A 343 -45.94 -11.02 -10.31
CA ALA A 343 -44.86 -10.31 -9.62
C ALA A 343 -43.49 -10.97 -9.89
N ILE A 344 -42.45 -10.13 -9.84
CA ILE A 344 -41.05 -10.57 -9.80
C ILE A 344 -40.67 -10.64 -8.31
N HIS A 345 -40.35 -11.84 -7.82
CA HIS A 345 -39.89 -12.06 -6.45
C HIS A 345 -38.37 -12.02 -6.41
N LEU A 346 -37.85 -11.10 -5.60
CA LEU A 346 -36.41 -10.90 -5.43
C LEU A 346 -36.06 -11.10 -3.97
N ARG A 347 -35.08 -11.97 -3.69
CA ARG A 347 -34.40 -12.00 -2.39
C ARG A 347 -33.17 -11.14 -2.50
N VAL A 348 -33.15 -10.05 -1.74
CA VAL A 348 -32.14 -9.00 -1.88
C VAL A 348 -31.45 -8.78 -0.55
N ARG A 349 -30.12 -8.62 -0.57
CA ARG A 349 -29.33 -8.17 0.56
C ARG A 349 -29.03 -6.68 0.38
N LEU A 350 -29.45 -5.86 1.33
CA LEU A 350 -29.32 -4.39 1.32
C LEU A 350 -28.61 -3.90 2.57
N THR A 351 -27.96 -2.74 2.49
CA THR A 351 -27.55 -2.02 3.70
C THR A 351 -28.80 -1.52 4.43
N GLN A 352 -28.69 -1.28 5.75
CA GLN A 352 -29.78 -0.70 6.53
C GLN A 352 -30.27 0.64 5.95
N ALA A 353 -29.29 1.45 5.44
CA ALA A 353 -29.60 2.74 4.81
C ALA A 353 -30.35 2.58 3.48
N ASP A 354 -29.95 1.61 2.65
CA ASP A 354 -30.61 1.36 1.37
C ASP A 354 -31.96 0.68 1.55
N LEU A 355 -32.11 -0.16 2.57
CA LEU A 355 -33.43 -0.68 2.93
C LEU A 355 -34.41 0.46 3.30
N GLY A 356 -33.97 1.41 4.14
CA GLY A 356 -34.83 2.58 4.48
C GLY A 356 -35.11 3.47 3.25
N ARG A 357 -34.17 3.63 2.31
CA ARG A 357 -34.42 4.33 1.04
C ARG A 357 -35.41 3.58 0.16
N PHE A 358 -35.28 2.27 0.11
CA PHE A 358 -36.20 1.41 -0.64
C PHE A 358 -37.61 1.49 -0.10
N GLU A 359 -37.81 1.36 1.22
CA GLU A 359 -39.09 1.49 1.88
C GLU A 359 -39.74 2.86 1.63
N THR A 360 -38.92 3.93 1.70
CA THR A 360 -39.40 5.30 1.40
C THR A 360 -39.82 5.46 -0.07
N ARG A 361 -39.16 4.74 -1.00
CA ARG A 361 -39.46 4.80 -2.43
C ARG A 361 -40.73 4.03 -2.81
N GLN A 362 -41.02 2.92 -2.13
CA GLN A 362 -42.24 2.15 -2.37
C GLN A 362 -43.51 2.89 -1.87
N GLY A 363 -43.34 3.90 -0.99
CA GLY A 363 -44.45 4.71 -0.45
C GLY A 363 -45.47 3.89 0.34
N PRO A 364 -46.28 4.53 1.19
CA PRO A 364 -47.39 3.82 1.80
C PRO A 364 -48.48 3.46 0.78
#